data_72fbfe6ae723c8b806cf4708c84e3479
#
_entry.id   72fbfe6ae723c8b806cf4708c84e3479
#
_cell.length_a   1.000
_cell.length_b   1.000
_cell.length_c   1.000
_cell.angle_alpha   90.00
_cell.angle_beta   90.00
_cell.angle_gamma   90.00
#
_symmetry.space_group_name_H-M   'P 1'
#
loop_
_entity.id
_entity.type
_entity.pdbx_description
1 polymer ?
#
loop_
_entity_poly.entity_id
_entity_poly.type
_entity_poly.pdbx_seq_one_letter_code
_entity_poly.pdbx_strand_id
1 'polypeptide(L)'
;MFAAEAAWLENLLRQWPPEQLSPLLNVGSSTREFRETAQPWADRNLFRPLRQRGIELIHLDAREGDGIDIRADILSDADLPRIRARRPKAILCCNILEHVREPQGLARRCIEIVGPGGLIFVTVPRSYPHHRDPIDTMYRPAPDDLAQLFHPASMLKGEIVDVGESYRGQVLRRPWLLLRHASRLPFPFIGFGGWKRSMAKLYWLAHNYRITGAAFEVPALAQAAHLAPVVDRGEHGA
;
A
#
# COMPACT_ATOMS: atom_id res chain seq x y z
N MET A 1 3.09 -5.81 -5.43
CA MET A 1 3.31 -6.61 -4.18
C MET A 1 4.46 -7.57 -4.39
N PHE A 2 5.38 -7.72 -3.41
CA PHE A 2 6.45 -8.70 -3.44
C PHE A 2 6.01 -10.05 -2.82
N ALA A 3 6.73 -11.12 -3.14
CA ALA A 3 6.41 -12.44 -2.58
C ALA A 3 6.60 -12.48 -1.05
N ALA A 4 7.67 -11.88 -0.55
CA ALA A 4 7.93 -11.75 0.88
C ALA A 4 6.94 -10.83 1.59
N GLU A 5 6.47 -9.77 0.92
CA GLU A 5 5.40 -8.89 1.42
C GLU A 5 4.09 -9.64 1.59
N ALA A 6 3.68 -10.44 0.58
CA ALA A 6 2.48 -11.25 0.66
C ALA A 6 2.54 -12.28 1.81
N ALA A 7 3.70 -12.91 1.99
CA ALA A 7 3.92 -13.85 3.10
C ALA A 7 3.92 -13.15 4.46
N TRP A 8 4.52 -11.96 4.55
CA TRP A 8 4.50 -11.15 5.77
C TRP A 8 3.08 -10.74 6.16
N LEU A 9 2.28 -10.26 5.19
CA LEU A 9 0.87 -9.90 5.42
C LEU A 9 0.06 -11.12 5.89
N GLU A 10 0.24 -12.26 5.28
CA GLU A 10 -0.48 -13.49 5.66
C GLU A 10 -0.14 -13.90 7.09
N ASN A 11 1.16 -13.92 7.46
CA ASN A 11 1.60 -14.20 8.81
C ASN A 11 1.05 -13.19 9.83
N LEU A 12 0.97 -11.93 9.44
CA LEU A 12 0.38 -10.87 10.27
C LEU A 12 -1.11 -11.11 10.48
N LEU A 13 -1.88 -11.34 9.40
CA LEU A 13 -3.33 -11.55 9.42
C LEU A 13 -3.75 -12.83 10.17
N ARG A 14 -2.85 -13.81 10.34
CA ARG A 14 -3.10 -15.00 11.16
C ARG A 14 -3.30 -14.70 12.64
N GLN A 15 -2.86 -13.54 13.11
CA GLN A 15 -2.98 -13.14 14.52
C GLN A 15 -4.42 -12.80 14.91
N TRP A 16 -5.31 -12.59 13.93
CA TRP A 16 -6.74 -12.31 14.14
C TRP A 16 -7.62 -13.47 13.68
N PRO A 17 -8.69 -13.78 14.41
CA PRO A 17 -9.66 -14.77 13.99
C PRO A 17 -10.42 -14.28 12.72
N PRO A 18 -10.89 -15.19 11.86
CA PRO A 18 -11.53 -14.84 10.59
C PRO A 18 -12.70 -13.87 10.73
N GLU A 19 -13.49 -13.97 11.79
CA GLU A 19 -14.67 -13.15 12.06
C GLU A 19 -14.32 -11.67 12.34
N GLN A 20 -13.11 -11.36 12.76
CA GLN A 20 -12.63 -9.98 12.91
C GLN A 20 -12.09 -9.40 11.59
N LEU A 21 -11.73 -10.24 10.65
CA LEU A 21 -11.20 -9.82 9.36
C LEU A 21 -12.26 -9.79 8.26
N SER A 22 -13.32 -10.60 8.39
CA SER A 22 -14.30 -10.79 7.31
C SER A 22 -15.57 -9.94 7.51
N PRO A 23 -16.01 -9.20 6.48
CA PRO A 23 -15.41 -9.05 5.15
C PRO A 23 -14.13 -8.20 5.16
N LEU A 24 -13.14 -8.56 4.31
CA LEU A 24 -11.88 -7.85 4.14
C LEU A 24 -11.83 -7.14 2.79
N LEU A 25 -11.72 -5.81 2.81
CA LEU A 25 -11.67 -4.97 1.63
C LEU A 25 -10.22 -4.79 1.16
N ASN A 26 -9.92 -5.28 -0.04
CA ASN A 26 -8.64 -5.08 -0.69
C ASN A 26 -8.72 -3.86 -1.62
N VAL A 27 -8.15 -2.74 -1.20
CA VAL A 27 -8.18 -1.46 -1.92
C VAL A 27 -7.08 -1.41 -2.98
N GLY A 28 -7.40 -0.89 -4.17
CA GLY A 28 -6.48 -0.87 -5.32
C GLY A 28 -6.10 -2.28 -5.77
N SER A 29 -7.10 -3.14 -5.82
CA SER A 29 -6.93 -4.58 -5.95
C SER A 29 -6.33 -5.03 -7.28
N SER A 30 -6.38 -4.18 -8.31
CA SER A 30 -6.13 -4.56 -9.70
C SER A 30 -7.05 -5.72 -10.17
N THR A 31 -6.80 -6.29 -11.35
CA THR A 31 -7.60 -7.38 -11.92
C THR A 31 -7.21 -8.74 -11.35
N ARG A 32 -8.07 -9.75 -11.56
CA ARG A 32 -7.76 -11.15 -11.25
C ARG A 32 -6.50 -11.62 -11.97
N GLU A 33 -6.39 -11.32 -13.27
CA GLU A 33 -5.21 -11.65 -14.06
C GLU A 33 -3.92 -11.11 -13.44
N PHE A 34 -3.96 -9.87 -12.96
CA PHE A 34 -2.80 -9.28 -12.30
C PHE A 34 -2.43 -10.04 -11.02
N ARG A 35 -3.40 -10.37 -10.18
CA ARG A 35 -3.17 -11.05 -8.90
C ARG A 35 -2.80 -12.54 -9.04
N GLU A 36 -3.33 -13.22 -10.06
CA GLU A 36 -3.19 -14.68 -10.19
C GLU A 36 -2.16 -15.09 -11.27
N THR A 37 -1.94 -14.26 -12.30
CA THR A 37 -1.05 -14.57 -13.43
C THR A 37 0.20 -13.70 -13.44
N ALA A 38 0.06 -12.38 -13.37
CA ALA A 38 1.22 -11.48 -13.40
C ALA A 38 2.01 -11.50 -12.08
N GLN A 39 1.30 -11.61 -10.95
CA GLN A 39 1.88 -11.74 -9.60
C GLN A 39 1.30 -12.95 -8.87
N PRO A 40 1.54 -14.19 -9.31
CA PRO A 40 0.87 -15.39 -8.78
C PRO A 40 1.16 -15.66 -7.30
N TRP A 41 2.24 -15.07 -6.78
CA TRP A 41 2.56 -15.14 -5.35
C TRP A 41 1.57 -14.33 -4.49
N ALA A 42 0.92 -13.30 -5.02
CA ALA A 42 -0.10 -12.54 -4.30
C ALA A 42 -1.30 -13.43 -3.96
N ASP A 43 -1.81 -14.18 -4.95
CA ASP A 43 -2.86 -15.15 -4.69
C ASP A 43 -2.37 -16.29 -3.81
N ARG A 44 -1.27 -16.93 -4.19
CA ARG A 44 -0.77 -18.14 -3.51
C ARG A 44 -0.39 -17.90 -2.06
N ASN A 45 0.28 -16.78 -1.75
CA ASN A 45 0.84 -16.53 -0.43
C ASN A 45 -0.06 -15.66 0.47
N LEU A 46 -1.09 -15.00 -0.08
CA LEU A 46 -1.98 -14.13 0.70
C LEU A 46 -3.45 -14.46 0.46
N PHE A 47 -3.99 -14.21 -0.74
CA PHE A 47 -5.44 -14.24 -0.94
C PHE A 47 -6.04 -15.65 -0.84
N ARG A 48 -5.38 -16.68 -1.36
CA ARG A 48 -5.83 -18.07 -1.26
C ARG A 48 -5.86 -18.57 0.18
N PRO A 49 -4.81 -18.39 1.01
CA PRO A 49 -4.88 -18.72 2.44
C PRO A 49 -6.01 -18.00 3.17
N LEU A 50 -6.26 -16.71 2.89
CA LEU A 50 -7.37 -15.97 3.50
C LEU A 50 -8.72 -16.58 3.13
N ARG A 51 -8.95 -16.90 1.85
CA ARG A 51 -10.18 -17.59 1.41
C ARG A 51 -10.34 -18.98 2.05
N GLN A 52 -9.25 -19.72 2.20
CA GLN A 52 -9.27 -21.04 2.87
C GLN A 52 -9.64 -20.95 4.36
N ARG A 53 -9.38 -19.81 4.99
CA ARG A 53 -9.81 -19.49 6.36
C ARG A 53 -11.27 -19.02 6.44
N GLY A 54 -11.99 -18.95 5.32
CA GLY A 54 -13.38 -18.48 5.28
C GLY A 54 -13.54 -16.97 5.29
N ILE A 55 -12.46 -16.21 5.02
CA ILE A 55 -12.51 -14.75 4.97
C ILE A 55 -13.07 -14.32 3.60
N GLU A 56 -14.18 -13.58 3.62
CA GLU A 56 -14.73 -12.93 2.43
C GLU A 56 -13.77 -11.82 1.99
N LEU A 57 -13.28 -11.91 0.74
CA LEU A 57 -12.44 -10.90 0.12
C LEU A 57 -13.28 -10.04 -0.82
N ILE A 58 -13.22 -8.73 -0.65
CA ILE A 58 -13.88 -7.75 -1.52
C ILE A 58 -12.79 -6.96 -2.22
N HIS A 59 -12.69 -7.12 -3.54
CA HIS A 59 -11.70 -6.42 -4.35
C HIS A 59 -12.27 -5.10 -4.87
N LEU A 60 -11.66 -3.98 -4.47
CA LEU A 60 -12.03 -2.63 -4.90
C LEU A 60 -10.92 -2.02 -5.76
N ASP A 61 -11.29 -1.48 -6.92
CA ASP A 61 -10.40 -0.69 -7.78
C ASP A 61 -11.20 0.41 -8.50
N ALA A 62 -10.55 1.52 -8.82
CA ALA A 62 -11.16 2.57 -9.63
C ALA A 62 -11.29 2.16 -11.12
N ARG A 63 -10.45 1.22 -11.56
CA ARG A 63 -10.48 0.65 -12.91
C ARG A 63 -11.56 -0.40 -13.04
N GLU A 64 -11.98 -0.65 -14.28
CA GLU A 64 -12.84 -1.79 -14.62
C GLU A 64 -11.98 -3.01 -14.97
N GLY A 65 -12.42 -4.21 -14.57
CA GLY A 65 -11.73 -5.44 -14.92
C GLY A 65 -12.29 -6.66 -14.19
N ASP A 66 -11.98 -7.83 -14.74
CA ASP A 66 -12.38 -9.11 -14.12
C ASP A 66 -11.78 -9.25 -12.72
N GLY A 67 -12.61 -9.76 -11.79
CA GLY A 67 -12.22 -9.96 -10.41
C GLY A 67 -12.16 -8.67 -9.57
N ILE A 68 -12.78 -7.58 -10.04
CA ILE A 68 -13.05 -6.38 -9.26
C ILE A 68 -14.52 -6.44 -8.82
N ASP A 69 -14.77 -6.53 -7.50
CA ASP A 69 -16.11 -6.66 -6.93
C ASP A 69 -16.81 -5.30 -6.81
N ILE A 70 -16.02 -4.24 -6.57
CA ILE A 70 -16.51 -2.87 -6.49
C ILE A 70 -15.60 -1.99 -7.36
N ARG A 71 -16.16 -1.50 -8.47
CA ARG A 71 -15.52 -0.41 -9.23
C ARG A 71 -15.88 0.91 -8.57
N ALA A 72 -14.92 1.51 -7.85
CA ALA A 72 -15.11 2.75 -7.09
C ALA A 72 -13.79 3.46 -6.85
N ASP A 73 -13.83 4.78 -6.78
CA ASP A 73 -12.75 5.58 -6.21
C ASP A 73 -12.98 5.70 -4.70
N ILE A 74 -12.08 5.15 -3.90
CA ILE A 74 -12.17 5.22 -2.44
C ILE A 74 -12.18 6.66 -1.91
N LEU A 75 -11.63 7.61 -2.65
CA LEU A 75 -11.62 9.04 -2.29
C LEU A 75 -12.90 9.78 -2.68
N SER A 76 -13.77 9.16 -3.48
CA SER A 76 -15.04 9.75 -3.93
C SER A 76 -16.11 9.67 -2.85
N ASP A 77 -16.70 10.82 -2.48
CA ASP A 77 -17.85 10.87 -1.58
C ASP A 77 -19.08 10.15 -2.16
N ALA A 78 -19.24 10.16 -3.49
CA ALA A 78 -20.33 9.51 -4.17
C ALA A 78 -20.23 7.97 -4.10
N ASP A 79 -19.02 7.41 -4.05
CA ASP A 79 -18.79 5.97 -4.00
C ASP A 79 -18.81 5.42 -2.56
N LEU A 80 -18.54 6.27 -1.58
CA LEU A 80 -18.40 5.88 -0.18
C LEU A 80 -19.60 5.08 0.37
N PRO A 81 -20.89 5.48 0.14
CA PRO A 81 -22.04 4.72 0.64
C PRO A 81 -22.05 3.28 0.12
N ARG A 82 -21.70 3.05 -1.15
CA ARG A 82 -21.67 1.73 -1.78
C ARG A 82 -20.55 0.86 -1.19
N ILE A 83 -19.39 1.44 -0.87
CA ILE A 83 -18.29 0.73 -0.22
C ILE A 83 -18.69 0.34 1.20
N ARG A 84 -19.25 1.26 1.98
CA ARG A 84 -19.69 1.03 3.37
C ARG A 84 -20.84 0.03 3.49
N ALA A 85 -21.70 -0.06 2.48
CA ALA A 85 -22.78 -1.05 2.44
C ALA A 85 -22.28 -2.51 2.50
N ARG A 86 -21.03 -2.76 2.12
CA ARG A 86 -20.39 -4.08 2.23
C ARG A 86 -19.89 -4.39 3.66
N ARG A 87 -19.94 -3.43 4.57
CA ARG A 87 -19.57 -3.53 6.00
C ARG A 87 -18.22 -4.21 6.22
N PRO A 88 -17.13 -3.76 5.56
CA PRO A 88 -15.83 -4.38 5.76
C PRO A 88 -15.37 -4.18 7.22
N LYS A 89 -14.86 -5.24 7.84
CA LYS A 89 -14.26 -5.22 9.17
C LYS A 89 -12.77 -4.97 9.11
N ALA A 90 -12.16 -5.26 7.98
CA ALA A 90 -10.74 -5.03 7.77
C ALA A 90 -10.47 -4.46 6.36
N ILE A 91 -9.38 -3.71 6.24
CA ILE A 91 -8.86 -3.18 4.97
C ILE A 91 -7.42 -3.65 4.75
N LEU A 92 -7.11 -4.05 3.51
CA LEU A 92 -5.77 -4.12 2.96
C LEU A 92 -5.53 -2.88 2.08
N CYS A 93 -4.60 -2.02 2.47
CA CYS A 93 -4.13 -0.85 1.73
C CYS A 93 -2.65 -1.05 1.36
N CYS A 94 -2.41 -1.80 0.27
CA CYS A 94 -1.09 -2.29 -0.09
C CYS A 94 -0.56 -1.61 -1.34
N ASN A 95 0.59 -0.92 -1.23
CA ASN A 95 1.27 -0.24 -2.34
C ASN A 95 0.33 0.73 -3.09
N ILE A 96 -0.35 1.61 -2.34
CA ILE A 96 -1.27 2.62 -2.88
C ILE A 96 -0.86 4.02 -2.42
N LEU A 97 -0.35 4.16 -1.20
CA LEU A 97 -0.02 5.47 -0.61
C LEU A 97 0.98 6.27 -1.46
N GLU A 98 1.88 5.58 -2.15
CA GLU A 98 2.82 6.19 -3.09
C GLU A 98 2.19 6.65 -4.41
N HIS A 99 0.96 6.21 -4.69
CA HIS A 99 0.21 6.53 -5.91
C HIS A 99 -0.87 7.59 -5.71
N VAL A 100 -1.04 8.09 -4.50
CA VAL A 100 -2.00 9.16 -4.20
C VAL A 100 -1.27 10.46 -3.85
N ARG A 101 -1.86 11.60 -4.25
CA ARG A 101 -1.28 12.92 -3.95
C ARG A 101 -1.49 13.33 -2.50
N GLU A 102 -2.61 12.91 -1.92
CA GLU A 102 -3.02 13.23 -0.55
C GLU A 102 -3.22 11.96 0.27
N PRO A 103 -2.13 11.34 0.78
CA PRO A 103 -2.22 10.11 1.55
C PRO A 103 -3.07 10.25 2.82
N GLN A 104 -3.18 11.47 3.38
CA GLN A 104 -4.06 11.77 4.51
C GLN A 104 -5.55 11.53 4.18
N GLY A 105 -5.97 11.88 2.97
CA GLY A 105 -7.33 11.61 2.49
C GLY A 105 -7.62 10.11 2.46
N LEU A 106 -6.68 9.33 1.93
CA LEU A 106 -6.82 7.86 1.86
C LEU A 106 -6.85 7.23 3.25
N ALA A 107 -5.97 7.64 4.16
CA ALA A 107 -5.96 7.13 5.53
C ALA A 107 -7.28 7.41 6.26
N ARG A 108 -7.81 8.64 6.18
CA ARG A 108 -9.12 8.99 6.73
C ARG A 108 -10.24 8.12 6.16
N ARG A 109 -10.25 7.89 4.84
CA ARG A 109 -11.24 7.00 4.20
C ARG A 109 -11.17 5.57 4.70
N CYS A 110 -9.96 5.02 4.85
CA CYS A 110 -9.81 3.68 5.41
C CYS A 110 -10.42 3.60 6.82
N ILE A 111 -10.11 4.58 7.69
CA ILE A 111 -10.66 4.67 9.05
C ILE A 111 -12.19 4.78 9.03
N GLU A 112 -12.74 5.66 8.20
CA GLU A 112 -14.17 5.88 8.06
C GLU A 112 -14.93 4.63 7.57
N ILE A 113 -14.34 3.87 6.66
CA ILE A 113 -14.94 2.69 6.06
C ILE A 113 -15.04 1.54 7.07
N VAL A 114 -13.97 1.23 7.78
CA VAL A 114 -13.98 0.13 8.75
C VAL A 114 -14.70 0.50 10.04
N GLY A 115 -14.64 1.78 10.45
CA GLY A 115 -15.26 2.26 11.69
C GLY A 115 -14.60 1.70 12.95
N PRO A 116 -15.21 1.95 14.13
CA PRO A 116 -14.70 1.53 15.42
C PRO A 116 -14.48 0.01 15.52
N GLY A 117 -13.34 -0.41 16.06
CA GLY A 117 -12.94 -1.82 16.15
C GLY A 117 -12.46 -2.42 14.82
N GLY A 118 -12.52 -1.65 13.74
CA GLY A 118 -12.06 -2.12 12.43
C GLY A 118 -10.53 -2.12 12.30
N LEU A 119 -10.01 -3.01 11.48
CA LEU A 119 -8.59 -3.24 11.30
C LEU A 119 -8.10 -2.72 9.94
N ILE A 120 -6.90 -2.12 9.91
CA ILE A 120 -6.30 -1.61 8.69
C ILE A 120 -4.87 -2.16 8.60
N PHE A 121 -4.57 -2.84 7.49
CA PHE A 121 -3.26 -3.38 7.17
C PHE A 121 -2.68 -2.61 6.00
N VAL A 122 -1.49 -2.08 6.18
CA VAL A 122 -0.85 -1.17 5.22
C VAL A 122 0.51 -1.71 4.85
N THR A 123 0.82 -1.69 3.55
CA THR A 123 2.19 -1.81 3.07
C THR A 123 2.48 -0.69 2.08
N VAL A 124 3.71 -0.18 2.11
CA VAL A 124 4.17 0.87 1.22
C VAL A 124 5.68 0.71 0.99
N PRO A 125 6.21 1.01 -0.20
CA PRO A 125 7.64 0.96 -0.44
C PRO A 125 8.40 1.86 0.53
N ARG A 126 9.42 1.33 1.21
CA ARG A 126 10.35 2.10 2.06
C ARG A 126 11.63 2.43 1.32
N SER A 127 12.19 1.42 0.68
CA SER A 127 13.45 1.49 -0.04
C SER A 127 13.27 0.81 -1.39
N TYR A 128 12.80 1.57 -2.35
CA TYR A 128 12.45 1.10 -3.69
C TYR A 128 12.67 2.22 -4.71
N PRO A 129 13.20 1.90 -5.92
CA PRO A 129 13.40 2.91 -6.95
C PRO A 129 12.09 3.53 -7.42
N HIS A 130 12.17 4.78 -7.90
CA HIS A 130 11.02 5.43 -8.53
C HIS A 130 10.46 4.56 -9.66
N HIS A 131 9.16 4.36 -9.64
CA HIS A 131 8.40 3.64 -10.68
C HIS A 131 7.16 4.45 -11.06
N ARG A 132 6.74 4.35 -12.32
CA ARG A 132 5.52 5.04 -12.79
C ARG A 132 4.41 4.01 -12.95
N ASP A 133 3.36 4.11 -12.11
CA ASP A 133 2.19 3.25 -12.20
C ASP A 133 0.98 3.85 -11.44
N PRO A 134 0.22 4.74 -11.99
CA PRO A 134 0.51 5.74 -13.03
C PRO A 134 1.40 6.88 -12.57
N ILE A 135 1.44 7.16 -11.27
CA ILE A 135 2.29 8.14 -10.60
C ILE A 135 3.03 7.49 -9.44
N ASP A 136 4.21 7.99 -9.10
CA ASP A 136 4.92 7.68 -7.86
C ASP A 136 5.33 9.00 -7.22
N THR A 137 4.72 9.34 -6.10
CA THR A 137 5.00 10.56 -5.34
C THR A 137 6.29 10.46 -4.55
N MET A 138 6.95 9.30 -4.57
CA MET A 138 8.11 8.99 -3.71
C MET A 138 7.78 9.02 -2.22
N TYR A 139 6.51 8.85 -1.86
CA TYR A 139 6.12 8.67 -0.46
C TYR A 139 6.68 7.34 0.06
N ARG A 140 7.62 7.42 1.00
CA ARG A 140 8.41 6.29 1.53
C ARG A 140 8.45 6.36 3.07
N PRO A 141 7.30 6.28 3.73
CA PRO A 141 7.18 6.51 5.17
C PRO A 141 7.89 5.44 6.01
N ALA A 142 8.39 5.83 7.18
CA ALA A 142 8.74 4.92 8.25
C ALA A 142 7.46 4.47 9.02
N PRO A 143 7.54 3.49 9.92
CA PRO A 143 6.38 3.11 10.74
C PRO A 143 5.78 4.29 11.53
N ASP A 144 6.60 5.15 12.11
CA ASP A 144 6.14 6.31 12.88
C ASP A 144 5.40 7.34 12.01
N ASP A 145 5.81 7.50 10.74
CA ASP A 145 5.12 8.36 9.79
C ASP A 145 3.72 7.79 9.47
N LEU A 146 3.61 6.45 9.37
CA LEU A 146 2.32 5.78 9.20
C LEU A 146 1.45 5.91 10.45
N ALA A 147 2.03 5.83 11.66
CA ALA A 147 1.30 6.05 12.91
C ALA A 147 0.66 7.44 12.96
N GLN A 148 1.39 8.45 12.53
CA GLN A 148 0.88 9.83 12.43
C GLN A 148 -0.19 9.95 11.34
N LEU A 149 0.04 9.32 10.18
CA LEU A 149 -0.89 9.38 9.05
C LEU A 149 -2.25 8.77 9.37
N PHE A 150 -2.27 7.64 10.07
CA PHE A 150 -3.49 6.90 10.42
C PHE A 150 -4.09 7.31 11.77
N HIS A 151 -3.57 8.35 12.44
CA HIS A 151 -4.23 8.89 13.64
C HIS A 151 -5.68 9.27 13.31
N PRO A 152 -6.69 8.90 14.17
CA PRO A 152 -6.61 8.37 15.53
C PRO A 152 -6.55 6.84 15.65
N ALA A 153 -6.39 6.08 14.56
CA ALA A 153 -6.19 4.63 14.68
C ALA A 153 -4.89 4.31 15.44
N SER A 154 -4.94 3.31 16.29
CA SER A 154 -3.81 2.87 17.11
C SER A 154 -2.95 1.89 16.31
N MET A 155 -1.65 2.14 16.22
CA MET A 155 -0.73 1.19 15.60
C MET A 155 -0.54 -0.03 16.51
N LEU A 156 -0.90 -1.20 16.00
CA LEU A 156 -0.70 -2.49 16.68
C LEU A 156 0.65 -3.10 16.32
N LYS A 157 1.11 -2.89 15.09
CA LYS A 157 2.41 -3.32 14.60
C LYS A 157 2.92 -2.35 13.54
N GLY A 158 4.22 -2.09 13.53
CA GLY A 158 4.91 -1.35 12.48
C GLY A 158 6.34 -1.83 12.34
N GLU A 159 6.75 -2.22 11.14
CA GLU A 159 8.13 -2.68 10.89
C GLU A 159 8.57 -2.43 9.45
N ILE A 160 9.89 -2.45 9.25
CA ILE A 160 10.49 -2.40 7.91
C ILE A 160 10.87 -3.81 7.52
N VAL A 161 10.22 -4.31 6.46
CA VAL A 161 10.39 -5.68 5.96
C VAL A 161 11.36 -5.67 4.79
N ASP A 162 12.43 -6.46 4.88
CA ASP A 162 13.31 -6.75 3.75
C ASP A 162 12.64 -7.79 2.85
N VAL A 163 12.42 -7.45 1.59
CA VAL A 163 11.72 -8.36 0.66
C VAL A 163 12.63 -9.40 0.01
N GLY A 164 13.94 -9.39 0.32
CA GLY A 164 14.91 -10.34 -0.25
C GLY A 164 15.16 -10.15 -1.75
N GLU A 165 14.57 -9.16 -2.37
CA GLU A 165 14.71 -8.86 -3.78
C GLU A 165 15.51 -7.57 -3.99
N SER A 166 16.24 -7.50 -5.12
CA SER A 166 17.00 -6.33 -5.53
C SER A 166 17.12 -6.27 -7.05
N TYR A 167 17.76 -5.23 -7.57
CA TYR A 167 18.05 -5.15 -9.00
C TYR A 167 18.96 -6.29 -9.49
N ARG A 168 19.68 -6.97 -8.57
CA ARG A 168 20.51 -8.14 -8.88
C ARG A 168 19.71 -9.23 -9.60
N GLY A 169 18.47 -9.51 -9.19
CA GLY A 169 17.62 -10.51 -9.82
C GLY A 169 17.32 -10.20 -11.31
N GLN A 170 17.19 -8.91 -11.67
CA GLN A 170 17.03 -8.49 -13.06
C GLN A 170 18.32 -8.65 -13.85
N VAL A 171 19.46 -8.32 -13.25
CA VAL A 171 20.79 -8.42 -13.89
C VAL A 171 21.17 -9.88 -14.12
N LEU A 172 20.89 -10.79 -13.18
CA LEU A 172 21.15 -12.22 -13.36
C LEU A 172 20.39 -12.80 -14.56
N ARG A 173 19.16 -12.32 -14.79
CA ARG A 173 18.38 -12.73 -15.98
C ARG A 173 18.82 -12.05 -17.28
N ARG A 174 19.47 -10.87 -17.18
CA ARG A 174 19.86 -10.04 -18.33
C ARG A 174 21.21 -9.37 -18.06
N PRO A 175 22.35 -10.13 -18.15
CA PRO A 175 23.68 -9.61 -17.77
C PRO A 175 24.15 -8.38 -18.55
N TRP A 176 23.67 -8.21 -19.79
CA TRP A 176 23.98 -7.06 -20.64
C TRP A 176 23.54 -5.71 -20.02
N LEU A 177 22.63 -5.73 -19.01
CA LEU A 177 22.24 -4.53 -18.29
C LEU A 177 23.42 -3.90 -17.54
N LEU A 178 24.36 -4.70 -17.03
CA LEU A 178 25.59 -4.19 -16.40
C LEU A 178 26.44 -3.41 -17.38
N LEU A 179 26.67 -3.95 -18.59
CA LEU A 179 27.44 -3.27 -19.64
C LEU A 179 26.79 -1.94 -20.01
N ARG A 180 25.45 -1.92 -20.14
CA ARG A 180 24.70 -0.69 -20.42
C ARG A 180 24.84 0.36 -19.33
N HIS A 181 24.92 -0.03 -18.05
CA HIS A 181 25.13 0.92 -16.95
C HIS A 181 26.59 1.34 -16.86
N ALA A 182 27.53 0.40 -16.98
CA ALA A 182 28.97 0.68 -16.96
C ALA A 182 29.40 1.64 -18.07
N SER A 183 28.87 1.48 -19.29
CA SER A 183 29.19 2.37 -20.42
C SER A 183 28.77 3.84 -20.23
N ARG A 184 27.86 4.11 -19.29
CA ARG A 184 27.37 5.47 -18.98
C ARG A 184 28.15 6.14 -17.85
N LEU A 185 28.91 5.40 -17.05
CA LEU A 185 29.63 5.94 -15.91
C LEU A 185 30.68 6.98 -16.26
N PRO A 186 31.48 6.83 -17.35
CA PRO A 186 32.50 7.81 -17.74
C PRO A 186 31.93 9.13 -18.26
N PHE A 187 30.63 9.20 -18.57
CA PHE A 187 30.01 10.33 -19.26
C PHE A 187 28.88 10.99 -18.46
N PRO A 188 29.16 11.57 -17.27
CA PRO A 188 28.14 12.18 -16.42
C PRO A 188 27.45 13.38 -17.09
N PHE A 189 28.14 14.06 -18.00
CA PHE A 189 27.65 15.27 -18.67
C PHE A 189 26.84 14.98 -19.95
N ILE A 190 26.99 13.79 -20.55
CA ILE A 190 26.24 13.40 -21.71
C ILE A 190 24.98 12.63 -21.27
N GLY A 191 23.84 13.34 -21.22
CA GLY A 191 22.58 12.75 -20.77
C GLY A 191 22.53 12.51 -19.26
N PHE A 192 22.70 13.57 -18.46
CA PHE A 192 22.74 13.55 -17.01
C PHE A 192 21.62 12.71 -16.34
N GLY A 193 20.40 12.72 -16.89
CA GLY A 193 19.31 11.84 -16.41
C GLY A 193 19.56 10.35 -16.64
N GLY A 194 20.34 9.98 -17.68
CA GLY A 194 20.76 8.60 -17.93
C GLY A 194 21.82 8.13 -16.95
N TRP A 195 22.75 8.99 -16.61
CA TRP A 195 23.80 8.73 -15.62
C TRP A 195 23.23 8.53 -14.21
N LYS A 196 22.38 9.46 -13.72
CA LYS A 196 21.69 9.33 -12.42
C LYS A 196 20.92 8.01 -12.32
N ARG A 197 20.17 7.64 -13.37
CA ARG A 197 19.44 6.36 -13.40
C ARG A 197 20.37 5.15 -13.35
N SER A 198 21.54 5.22 -14.00
CA SER A 198 22.53 4.13 -13.96
C SER A 198 23.15 3.99 -12.57
N MET A 199 23.53 5.11 -11.94
CA MET A 199 24.02 5.13 -10.56
C MET A 199 22.99 4.56 -9.57
N ALA A 200 21.73 4.99 -9.68
CA ALA A 200 20.65 4.44 -8.85
C ALA A 200 20.49 2.92 -9.06
N LYS A 201 20.61 2.42 -10.30
CA LYS A 201 20.52 0.98 -10.56
C LYS A 201 21.70 0.20 -9.99
N LEU A 202 22.91 0.76 -10.05
CA LEU A 202 24.10 0.15 -9.42
C LEU A 202 23.97 0.11 -7.89
N TYR A 203 23.43 1.16 -7.26
CA TYR A 203 23.10 1.16 -5.84
C TYR A 203 22.18 -0.03 -5.48
N TRP A 204 21.14 -0.27 -6.26
CA TRP A 204 20.18 -1.36 -6.05
C TRP A 204 20.73 -2.76 -6.38
N LEU A 205 21.96 -2.90 -6.88
CA LEU A 205 22.64 -4.20 -6.96
C LEU A 205 23.10 -4.70 -5.60
N ALA A 206 23.49 -3.78 -4.74
CA ALA A 206 24.03 -4.08 -3.40
C ALA A 206 22.98 -4.02 -2.29
N HIS A 207 21.82 -3.38 -2.56
CA HIS A 207 20.80 -3.13 -1.55
C HIS A 207 19.49 -3.80 -1.93
N ASN A 208 18.91 -4.54 -0.99
CA ASN A 208 17.58 -5.12 -1.15
C ASN A 208 16.51 -4.04 -1.11
N TYR A 209 15.41 -4.32 -1.78
CA TYR A 209 14.19 -3.54 -1.63
C TYR A 209 13.58 -3.78 -0.25
N ARG A 210 12.95 -2.75 0.31
CA ARG A 210 12.28 -2.81 1.60
C ARG A 210 10.93 -2.15 1.50
N ILE A 211 10.00 -2.65 2.29
CA ILE A 211 8.68 -2.06 2.49
C ILE A 211 8.52 -1.66 3.96
N THR A 212 7.68 -0.69 4.23
CA THR A 212 7.11 -0.46 5.54
C THR A 212 5.78 -1.18 5.61
N GLY A 213 5.61 -2.04 6.59
CA GLY A 213 4.36 -2.71 6.89
C GLY A 213 3.80 -2.26 8.24
N ALA A 214 2.49 -2.09 8.33
CA ALA A 214 1.82 -1.69 9.57
C ALA A 214 0.42 -2.30 9.69
N ALA A 215 -0.03 -2.48 10.93
CA ALA A 215 -1.40 -2.82 11.29
C ALA A 215 -1.94 -1.81 12.29
N PHE A 216 -3.19 -1.43 12.10
CA PHE A 216 -3.89 -0.46 12.94
C PHE A 216 -5.24 -1.00 13.36
N GLU A 217 -5.71 -0.52 14.53
CA GLU A 217 -7.07 -0.69 15.00
C GLU A 217 -7.70 0.69 15.22
N VAL A 218 -8.93 0.86 14.75
CA VAL A 218 -9.70 2.08 14.94
C VAL A 218 -10.35 2.06 16.32
N PRO A 219 -10.00 2.98 17.25
CA PRO A 219 -10.54 2.98 18.61
C PRO A 219 -12.05 3.28 18.62
N ALA A 220 -12.77 2.76 19.62
CA ALA A 220 -14.21 2.95 19.76
C ALA A 220 -14.64 4.44 19.88
N LEU A 221 -13.75 5.31 20.34
CA LEU A 221 -14.00 6.74 20.52
C LEU A 221 -13.67 7.62 19.30
N ALA A 222 -13.14 7.04 18.22
CA ALA A 222 -12.71 7.80 17.05
C ALA A 222 -13.82 8.58 16.31
N GLN A 223 -15.08 8.17 16.47
CA GLN A 223 -16.23 8.88 15.87
C GLN A 223 -16.52 10.24 16.48
N ALA A 224 -16.17 10.48 17.74
CA ALA A 224 -16.48 11.76 18.42
C ALA A 224 -15.57 12.92 17.96
N ALA A 225 -14.36 12.62 17.51
CA ALA A 225 -13.38 13.66 17.13
C ALA A 225 -13.58 14.25 15.73
N HIS A 226 -14.25 13.54 14.82
CA HIS A 226 -14.49 14.00 13.43
C HIS A 226 -15.79 14.80 13.26
N LEU A 227 -16.65 14.87 14.27
CA LEU A 227 -17.92 15.62 14.24
C LEU A 227 -17.82 17.02 14.88
N ALA A 228 -16.66 17.42 15.39
CA ALA A 228 -16.48 18.79 15.86
C ALA A 228 -16.37 19.73 14.64
N PRO A 229 -17.31 20.66 14.44
CA PRO A 229 -17.17 21.66 13.40
C PRO A 229 -15.90 22.47 13.68
N VAL A 230 -15.13 22.76 12.64
CA VAL A 230 -14.05 23.76 12.70
C VAL A 230 -14.71 25.07 13.12
N VAL A 231 -14.53 25.45 14.39
CA VAL A 231 -14.94 26.76 14.87
C VAL A 231 -14.01 27.75 14.20
N ASP A 232 -14.50 28.39 13.18
CA ASP A 232 -13.90 29.57 12.57
C ASP A 232 -13.75 30.63 13.67
N ARG A 233 -12.55 30.80 14.18
CA ARG A 233 -12.21 31.93 15.06
C ARG A 233 -12.08 33.15 14.17
N GLY A 234 -13.23 33.73 13.81
CA GLY A 234 -13.27 35.04 13.23
C GLY A 234 -12.45 36.03 14.08
N GLU A 235 -11.41 36.56 13.49
CA GLU A 235 -10.66 37.69 13.98
C GLU A 235 -11.63 38.88 14.12
N HIS A 236 -11.98 39.23 15.32
CA HIS A 236 -12.50 40.55 15.61
C HIS A 236 -11.32 41.43 15.97
N GLY A 237 -10.80 42.14 14.96
CA GLY A 237 -9.98 43.32 15.16
C GLY A 237 -10.88 44.48 15.56
N ALA A 238 -10.50 45.15 16.61
CA ALA A 238 -10.81 46.55 16.92
C ALA A 238 -9.50 47.30 17.02
#